data_eb95268e9527d21f6c1bf2786b88cc54
#
_entry.id   eb95268e9527d21f6c1bf2786b88cc54
#
_cell.length_a   1.000
_cell.length_b   1.000
_cell.length_c   1.000
_cell.angle_alpha   90.00
_cell.angle_beta   90.00
_cell.angle_gamma   90.00
#
_symmetry.space_group_name_H-M   'P 1'
#
loop_
_entity.id
_entity.type
_entity.pdbx_description
1 polymer ?
#
loop_
_entity_poly.entity_id
_entity_poly.type
_entity_poly.pdbx_seq_one_letter_code
_entity_poly.pdbx_strand_id
1 'polypeptide(L)'
;TYYQLGDDAHENIELPFTFKYHGIDYNQITVSSNGWTSFELCYIDYFWNMSIPMYMGPKAMLAPFSDDLETIDTNNDDEIDVWIKVFTWYDEDNGRFIIEWSRALNGYDEITEETFEIILYDQNAMPTESGDGVIEFQYLEIEDVDVTKNYSTVGIESPTKNYGIQYVFNNVYSPGAAPLANERVIRFTTEAPDNYVASLTLDNKLTPNDFILSPAYPNPFNPVAHFDLIIPYGEFVKMTVFDILGREVTILKNGMMAPGQYKIAWHGIDNFGKSVSSGSYFLIMKYGEKTKVQKLVFLK
;
A
#
# COMPACT_ATOMS: atom_id res chain seq x y z
N THR A 1 11.35 -23.87 11.80
CA THR A 1 10.30 -24.19 12.80
C THR A 1 8.98 -24.42 12.08
N TYR A 2 8.09 -25.21 12.68
CA TYR A 2 6.76 -25.52 12.19
C TYR A 2 5.73 -25.07 13.22
N TYR A 3 4.72 -24.36 12.74
CA TYR A 3 3.57 -23.93 13.53
C TYR A 3 2.29 -24.52 12.92
N GLN A 4 1.43 -25.03 13.77
CA GLN A 4 0.12 -25.54 13.41
C GLN A 4 -0.90 -24.57 13.97
N LEU A 5 -1.52 -23.79 13.10
CA LEU A 5 -2.47 -22.76 13.49
C LEU A 5 -3.90 -23.27 13.30
N GLY A 6 -4.75 -22.90 14.24
CA GLY A 6 -6.19 -23.03 14.09
C GLY A 6 -6.71 -21.97 13.13
N ASP A 7 -7.99 -22.07 12.86
CA ASP A 7 -8.73 -21.02 12.20
C ASP A 7 -8.70 -19.73 13.04
N ASP A 8 -8.63 -18.56 12.37
CA ASP A 8 -8.56 -17.24 13.00
C ASP A 8 -7.51 -17.14 14.13
N ALA A 9 -6.34 -17.75 13.96
CA ALA A 9 -5.28 -17.80 14.95
C ALA A 9 -4.04 -17.01 14.54
N HIS A 10 -3.18 -16.74 15.50
CA HIS A 10 -1.91 -16.08 15.26
C HIS A 10 -0.79 -16.62 16.16
N GLU A 11 0.45 -16.40 15.74
CA GLU A 11 1.65 -16.71 16.49
C GLU A 11 2.62 -15.54 16.45
N ASN A 12 3.28 -15.27 17.59
CA ASN A 12 4.31 -14.22 17.68
C ASN A 12 5.69 -14.85 17.61
N ILE A 13 6.49 -14.45 16.64
CA ILE A 13 7.76 -15.07 16.30
C ILE A 13 8.87 -14.04 16.47
N GLU A 14 9.97 -14.42 17.16
CA GLU A 14 11.17 -13.61 17.21
C GLU A 14 11.92 -13.68 15.86
N LEU A 15 12.33 -12.53 15.35
CA LEU A 15 13.16 -12.45 14.15
C LEU A 15 14.63 -12.77 14.50
N PRO A 16 15.35 -13.48 13.64
CA PRO A 16 16.75 -13.84 13.88
C PRO A 16 17.69 -12.65 13.73
N PHE A 17 17.23 -11.53 13.20
CA PHE A 17 17.93 -10.25 13.06
C PHE A 17 16.96 -9.09 13.23
N THR A 18 17.47 -7.91 13.50
CA THR A 18 16.67 -6.69 13.52
C THR A 18 16.26 -6.31 12.10
N PHE A 19 14.97 -6.26 11.84
CA PHE A 19 14.42 -5.84 10.55
C PHE A 19 13.92 -4.41 10.65
N LYS A 20 14.38 -3.53 9.76
CA LYS A 20 13.88 -2.16 9.69
C LYS A 20 12.77 -2.05 8.66
N TYR A 21 11.63 -1.50 9.09
CA TYR A 21 10.45 -1.27 8.26
C TYR A 21 9.90 0.13 8.50
N HIS A 22 9.81 0.95 7.44
CA HIS A 22 9.45 2.37 7.53
C HIS A 22 10.27 3.16 8.55
N GLY A 23 11.57 2.89 8.61
CA GLY A 23 12.51 3.55 9.52
C GLY A 23 12.45 3.08 10.98
N ILE A 24 11.61 2.11 11.32
CA ILE A 24 11.44 1.54 12.67
C ILE A 24 12.08 0.16 12.71
N ASP A 25 12.83 -0.12 13.76
CA ASP A 25 13.49 -1.40 13.99
C ASP A 25 12.56 -2.38 14.72
N TYR A 26 12.43 -3.59 14.19
CA TYR A 26 11.61 -4.67 14.74
C TYR A 26 12.44 -5.94 14.97
N ASN A 27 12.17 -6.65 16.07
CA ASN A 27 12.82 -7.91 16.42
C ASN A 27 11.83 -9.06 16.54
N GLN A 28 10.57 -8.83 16.20
CA GLN A 28 9.48 -9.80 16.25
C GLN A 28 8.49 -9.55 15.14
N ILE A 29 7.68 -10.56 14.84
CA ILE A 29 6.60 -10.49 13.86
C ILE A 29 5.44 -11.37 14.33
N THR A 30 4.22 -10.85 14.22
CA THR A 30 3.00 -11.63 14.38
C THR A 30 2.65 -12.27 13.04
N VAL A 31 2.36 -13.56 13.02
CA VAL A 31 1.96 -14.32 11.83
C VAL A 31 0.55 -14.81 12.05
N SER A 32 -0.38 -14.47 11.16
CA SER A 32 -1.78 -14.90 11.19
C SER A 32 -1.99 -16.14 10.33
N SER A 33 -2.93 -17.01 10.75
CA SER A 33 -3.47 -18.08 9.92
C SER A 33 -4.00 -17.55 8.58
N ASN A 34 -4.60 -16.38 8.58
CA ASN A 34 -5.26 -15.74 7.44
C ASN A 34 -4.30 -15.01 6.48
N GLY A 35 -3.09 -15.55 6.29
CA GLY A 35 -2.20 -15.16 5.19
C GLY A 35 -1.60 -13.76 5.29
N TRP A 36 -1.45 -13.20 6.50
CA TRP A 36 -0.79 -11.92 6.71
C TRP A 36 0.15 -11.96 7.93
N THR A 37 1.05 -10.98 8.00
CA THR A 37 1.91 -10.74 9.17
C THR A 37 1.87 -9.27 9.58
N SER A 38 2.30 -9.00 10.82
CA SER A 38 2.48 -7.65 11.35
C SER A 38 3.77 -7.55 12.14
N PHE A 39 4.56 -6.50 11.94
CA PHE A 39 5.73 -6.25 12.77
C PHE A 39 5.35 -5.76 14.18
N GLU A 40 4.12 -5.32 14.40
CA GLU A 40 3.62 -5.01 15.75
C GLU A 40 2.86 -6.22 16.30
N LEU A 41 2.89 -6.37 17.65
CA LEU A 41 2.07 -7.38 18.31
C LEU A 41 0.60 -7.12 18.00
N CYS A 42 -0.04 -8.10 17.42
CA CYS A 42 -1.42 -8.03 17.01
C CYS A 42 -2.19 -9.21 17.59
N TYR A 43 -3.39 -8.92 18.09
CA TYR A 43 -4.34 -9.91 18.64
C TYR A 43 -5.65 -9.87 17.86
N ILE A 44 -5.55 -9.58 16.55
CA ILE A 44 -6.70 -9.60 15.63
C ILE A 44 -6.80 -11.01 15.08
N ASP A 45 -7.91 -11.66 15.34
CA ASP A 45 -8.13 -13.08 15.01
C ASP A 45 -9.25 -13.27 13.98
N TYR A 46 -9.59 -12.26 13.17
CA TYR A 46 -10.63 -12.43 12.15
C TYR A 46 -10.06 -12.30 10.74
N PHE A 47 -10.73 -12.99 9.83
CA PHE A 47 -10.38 -13.12 8.42
C PHE A 47 -10.67 -11.89 7.57
N TRP A 48 -11.49 -10.96 8.05
CA TRP A 48 -11.98 -9.84 7.23
C TRP A 48 -10.83 -9.00 6.68
N ASN A 49 -10.58 -9.15 5.41
CA ASN A 49 -9.61 -8.36 4.68
C ASN A 49 -10.26 -7.12 4.06
N MET A 50 -9.48 -6.10 3.84
CA MET A 50 -9.90 -4.80 3.32
C MET A 50 -8.82 -4.25 2.41
N SER A 51 -9.18 -3.21 1.67
CA SER A 51 -8.19 -2.46 0.89
C SER A 51 -7.13 -1.80 1.79
N ILE A 52 -5.90 -1.77 1.33
CA ILE A 52 -4.78 -1.09 2.01
C ILE A 52 -4.78 0.41 1.65
N PRO A 53 -4.67 1.34 2.63
CA PRO A 53 -4.52 1.12 4.07
C PRO A 53 -5.79 0.56 4.72
N MET A 54 -5.60 -0.44 5.56
CA MET A 54 -6.70 -1.19 6.18
C MET A 54 -7.08 -0.58 7.54
N TYR A 55 -8.25 0.05 7.64
CA TYR A 55 -8.67 0.75 8.87
C TYR A 55 -8.74 -0.17 10.09
N MET A 56 -9.28 -1.39 9.94
CA MET A 56 -9.46 -2.34 11.03
C MET A 56 -8.35 -3.40 11.13
N GLY A 57 -7.49 -3.53 10.11
CA GLY A 57 -6.39 -4.49 10.08
C GLY A 57 -5.25 -4.15 11.05
N PRO A 58 -4.22 -4.99 11.10
CA PRO A 58 -3.04 -4.75 11.92
C PRO A 58 -2.22 -3.58 11.37
N LYS A 59 -1.39 -2.98 12.20
CA LYS A 59 -0.39 -2.00 11.79
C LYS A 59 0.85 -2.69 11.23
N ALA A 60 1.65 -1.97 10.44
CA ALA A 60 2.88 -2.50 9.88
C ALA A 60 2.69 -3.89 9.23
N MET A 61 1.59 -4.05 8.50
CA MET A 61 1.14 -5.31 7.92
C MET A 61 1.90 -5.66 6.65
N LEU A 62 2.21 -6.93 6.49
CA LEU A 62 2.60 -7.55 5.23
C LEU A 62 1.55 -8.60 4.89
N ALA A 63 0.91 -8.45 3.76
CA ALA A 63 -0.14 -9.33 3.27
C ALA A 63 0.29 -9.97 1.95
N PRO A 64 0.96 -11.13 1.97
CA PRO A 64 1.24 -11.87 0.74
C PRO A 64 -0.03 -12.40 0.09
N PHE A 65 -0.98 -12.87 0.90
CA PHE A 65 -2.31 -13.31 0.50
C PHE A 65 -3.23 -13.30 1.72
N SER A 66 -3.67 -12.09 2.11
CA SER A 66 -4.64 -11.97 3.21
C SER A 66 -6.01 -12.35 2.71
N ASP A 67 -6.52 -13.47 3.21
CA ASP A 67 -7.79 -14.06 2.86
C ASP A 67 -8.30 -14.93 4.01
N ASP A 68 -9.50 -15.44 3.89
CA ASP A 68 -10.10 -16.40 4.80
C ASP A 68 -9.51 -17.79 4.55
N LEU A 69 -8.41 -18.11 5.26
CA LEU A 69 -7.76 -19.42 5.18
C LEU A 69 -8.22 -20.27 6.34
N GLU A 70 -8.78 -21.45 6.04
CA GLU A 70 -9.50 -22.24 7.01
C GLU A 70 -8.82 -23.56 7.40
N THR A 71 -9.28 -24.07 8.54
CA THR A 71 -9.06 -25.43 9.01
C THR A 71 -10.29 -26.26 8.70
N ILE A 72 -10.13 -27.56 8.46
CA ILE A 72 -11.26 -28.43 8.13
C ILE A 72 -11.34 -29.63 9.09
N ASP A 73 -12.54 -29.92 9.54
CA ASP A 73 -12.98 -31.18 10.10
C ASP A 73 -13.68 -31.97 8.98
N THR A 74 -12.99 -32.95 8.39
CA THR A 74 -13.46 -33.67 7.21
C THR A 74 -14.54 -34.72 7.52
N ASN A 75 -14.70 -35.08 8.77
CA ASN A 75 -15.59 -36.14 9.18
C ASN A 75 -16.72 -35.69 10.12
N ASN A 76 -16.76 -34.43 10.51
CA ASN A 76 -17.72 -33.80 11.41
C ASN A 76 -17.75 -34.44 12.80
N ASP A 77 -16.59 -34.73 13.37
CA ASP A 77 -16.45 -35.27 14.73
C ASP A 77 -16.00 -34.23 15.78
N ASP A 78 -15.97 -32.95 15.39
CA ASP A 78 -15.50 -31.79 16.15
C ASP A 78 -13.97 -31.81 16.40
N GLU A 79 -13.21 -32.63 15.66
CA GLU A 79 -11.75 -32.60 15.65
C GLU A 79 -11.22 -32.06 14.31
N ILE A 80 -10.24 -31.17 14.34
CA ILE A 80 -9.65 -30.57 13.10
C ILE A 80 -8.73 -31.60 12.46
N ASP A 81 -9.03 -32.03 11.23
CA ASP A 81 -8.22 -32.93 10.42
C ASP A 81 -7.15 -32.19 9.61
N VAL A 82 -7.50 -31.00 9.10
CA VAL A 82 -6.61 -30.18 8.29
C VAL A 82 -6.36 -28.87 9.00
N TRP A 83 -5.09 -28.59 9.30
CA TRP A 83 -4.63 -27.39 9.98
C TRP A 83 -3.91 -26.47 9.02
N ILE A 84 -3.93 -25.16 9.31
CA ILE A 84 -3.09 -24.20 8.63
C ILE A 84 -1.64 -24.39 9.09
N LYS A 85 -0.75 -24.61 8.12
CA LYS A 85 0.66 -24.93 8.35
C LYS A 85 1.52 -23.75 7.99
N VAL A 86 2.18 -23.19 9.00
CA VAL A 86 3.17 -22.12 8.78
C VAL A 86 4.55 -22.67 9.12
N PHE A 87 5.47 -22.49 8.20
CA PHE A 87 6.86 -22.83 8.38
C PHE A 87 7.70 -21.58 8.46
N THR A 88 8.71 -21.59 9.33
CA THR A 88 9.73 -20.54 9.36
C THR A 88 11.11 -21.14 9.23
N TRP A 89 11.93 -20.47 8.45
CA TRP A 89 13.31 -20.85 8.27
C TRP A 89 14.22 -19.64 8.19
N TYR A 90 15.34 -19.68 8.95
CA TYR A 90 16.40 -18.72 8.81
C TYR A 90 17.51 -19.32 7.95
N ASP A 91 17.66 -18.79 6.74
CA ASP A 91 18.75 -19.09 5.82
C ASP A 91 19.90 -18.14 6.14
N GLU A 92 20.73 -18.54 7.12
CA GLU A 92 21.83 -17.71 7.63
C GLU A 92 22.87 -17.42 6.55
N ASP A 93 23.13 -18.36 5.66
CA ASP A 93 24.12 -18.23 4.58
C ASP A 93 23.74 -17.12 3.60
N ASN A 94 22.45 -16.93 3.35
CA ASN A 94 21.92 -15.90 2.47
C ASN A 94 21.30 -14.71 3.21
N GLY A 95 21.34 -14.70 4.55
CA GLY A 95 20.84 -13.62 5.40
C GLY A 95 19.36 -13.32 5.16
N ARG A 96 18.50 -14.35 5.17
CA ARG A 96 17.08 -14.18 4.93
C ARG A 96 16.23 -15.02 5.86
N PHE A 97 15.13 -14.46 6.31
CA PHE A 97 14.13 -15.15 7.11
C PHE A 97 12.87 -15.37 6.30
N ILE A 98 12.41 -16.62 6.24
CA ILE A 98 11.30 -17.06 5.41
C ILE A 98 10.16 -17.47 6.30
N ILE A 99 8.94 -17.05 5.93
CA ILE A 99 7.67 -17.43 6.54
C ILE A 99 6.77 -17.97 5.43
N GLU A 100 6.48 -19.26 5.45
CA GLU A 100 5.69 -19.94 4.41
C GLU A 100 4.36 -20.41 4.99
N TRP A 101 3.26 -20.09 4.32
CA TRP A 101 1.98 -20.80 4.43
C TRP A 101 2.00 -21.93 3.41
N SER A 102 1.91 -23.16 3.89
CA SER A 102 2.11 -24.34 3.06
C SER A 102 0.80 -25.10 2.93
N ARG A 103 0.26 -25.11 1.72
CA ARG A 103 -0.99 -25.80 1.37
C ARG A 103 -2.12 -25.38 2.32
N ALA A 104 -2.28 -24.08 2.51
CA ALA A 104 -3.38 -23.50 3.27
C ALA A 104 -4.66 -23.59 2.42
N LEU A 105 -5.75 -24.03 3.02
CA LEU A 105 -7.03 -24.14 2.32
C LEU A 105 -7.73 -22.78 2.26
N ASN A 106 -8.26 -22.45 1.08
CA ASN A 106 -9.07 -21.26 0.91
C ASN A 106 -10.47 -21.50 1.49
N GLY A 107 -10.94 -20.62 2.36
CA GLY A 107 -12.22 -20.76 3.04
C GLY A 107 -13.45 -20.65 2.13
N TYR A 108 -13.27 -20.14 0.90
CA TYR A 108 -14.37 -20.02 -0.05
C TYR A 108 -14.84 -21.38 -0.58
N ASP A 109 -13.93 -22.27 -0.92
CA ASP A 109 -14.24 -23.57 -1.51
C ASP A 109 -13.78 -24.77 -0.66
N GLU A 110 -12.96 -24.52 0.37
CA GLU A 110 -12.43 -25.51 1.32
C GLU A 110 -11.64 -26.66 0.66
N ILE A 111 -11.20 -26.49 -0.58
CA ILE A 111 -10.45 -27.50 -1.35
C ILE A 111 -9.25 -26.95 -2.09
N THR A 112 -9.25 -25.67 -2.47
CA THR A 112 -8.10 -25.05 -3.14
C THR A 112 -7.00 -24.81 -2.13
N GLU A 113 -5.81 -25.35 -2.42
CA GLU A 113 -4.62 -25.18 -1.59
C GLU A 113 -3.74 -24.07 -2.10
N GLU A 114 -3.37 -23.14 -1.21
CA GLU A 114 -2.48 -22.03 -1.51
C GLU A 114 -1.12 -22.25 -0.83
N THR A 115 -0.03 -21.99 -1.56
CA THR A 115 1.33 -22.05 -1.03
C THR A 115 2.08 -20.79 -1.42
N PHE A 116 2.41 -20.00 -0.42
CA PHE A 116 3.08 -18.71 -0.59
C PHE A 116 3.95 -18.37 0.61
N GLU A 117 4.89 -17.44 0.42
CA GLU A 117 5.83 -17.08 1.48
C GLU A 117 6.17 -15.60 1.48
N ILE A 118 6.64 -15.15 2.65
CA ILE A 118 7.32 -13.88 2.85
C ILE A 118 8.80 -14.16 3.06
N ILE A 119 9.67 -13.43 2.38
CA ILE A 119 11.10 -13.41 2.64
C ILE A 119 11.49 -12.02 3.14
N LEU A 120 12.10 -11.98 4.31
CA LEU A 120 12.70 -10.78 4.91
C LEU A 120 14.22 -10.88 4.78
N TYR A 121 14.85 -9.89 4.16
CA TYR A 121 16.31 -9.88 3.98
C TYR A 121 17.00 -9.05 5.05
N ASP A 122 18.04 -9.62 5.69
CA ASP A 122 18.93 -8.89 6.57
C ASP A 122 19.64 -7.77 5.79
N GLN A 123 19.74 -6.60 6.39
CA GLN A 123 20.46 -5.45 5.83
C GLN A 123 21.93 -5.73 5.52
N ASN A 124 22.56 -6.71 6.20
CA ASN A 124 23.92 -7.12 5.89
C ASN A 124 24.02 -7.94 4.60
N ALA A 125 22.95 -8.65 4.23
CA ALA A 125 22.88 -9.45 3.00
C ALA A 125 22.35 -8.63 1.82
N MET A 126 21.34 -7.79 2.04
CA MET A 126 20.71 -6.97 1.03
C MET A 126 20.51 -5.52 1.54
N PRO A 127 21.61 -4.71 1.56
CA PRO A 127 21.55 -3.34 2.06
C PRO A 127 20.76 -2.43 1.14
N THR A 128 20.01 -1.49 1.72
CA THR A 128 19.33 -0.40 1.02
C THR A 128 19.85 0.96 1.51
N GLU A 129 19.75 2.01 0.69
CA GLU A 129 20.19 3.36 1.10
C GLU A 129 19.40 3.92 2.29
N SER A 130 18.12 3.57 2.40
CA SER A 130 17.26 3.97 3.52
C SER A 130 17.55 3.20 4.81
N GLY A 131 18.17 2.02 4.70
CA GLY A 131 18.31 1.04 5.77
C GLY A 131 17.03 0.23 6.03
N ASP A 132 15.93 0.48 5.32
CA ASP A 132 14.74 -0.38 5.40
C ASP A 132 15.00 -1.73 4.72
N GLY A 133 14.48 -2.81 5.29
CA GLY A 133 14.65 -4.15 4.78
C GLY A 133 13.94 -4.39 3.45
N VAL A 134 14.51 -5.24 2.62
CA VAL A 134 13.85 -5.74 1.41
C VAL A 134 12.91 -6.87 1.79
N ILE A 135 11.71 -6.86 1.19
CA ILE A 135 10.66 -7.86 1.41
C ILE A 135 10.31 -8.48 0.06
N GLU A 136 10.18 -9.79 0.02
CA GLU A 136 9.62 -10.49 -1.13
C GLU A 136 8.41 -11.32 -0.71
N PHE A 137 7.38 -11.31 -1.55
CA PHE A 137 6.30 -12.27 -1.53
C PHE A 137 6.52 -13.22 -2.70
N GLN A 138 6.53 -14.52 -2.44
CA GLN A 138 6.69 -15.54 -3.45
C GLN A 138 5.51 -16.50 -3.42
N TYR A 139 5.08 -16.95 -4.60
CA TYR A 139 3.91 -17.79 -4.79
C TYR A 139 4.33 -19.06 -5.52
N LEU A 140 4.19 -20.20 -4.85
CA LEU A 140 4.40 -21.51 -5.49
C LEU A 140 3.12 -21.98 -6.16
N GLU A 141 2.03 -21.99 -5.40
CA GLU A 141 0.68 -22.28 -5.87
C GLU A 141 -0.24 -21.20 -5.33
N ILE A 142 -0.95 -20.54 -6.21
CA ILE A 142 -1.90 -19.48 -5.89
C ILE A 142 -3.03 -19.48 -6.91
N GLU A 143 -4.22 -19.72 -6.45
CA GLU A 143 -5.42 -19.69 -7.27
C GLU A 143 -6.50 -18.90 -6.52
N ASP A 144 -6.74 -17.67 -6.96
CA ASP A 144 -7.75 -16.82 -6.36
C ASP A 144 -9.13 -17.27 -6.87
N VAL A 145 -9.81 -18.10 -6.09
CA VAL A 145 -11.09 -18.75 -6.46
C VAL A 145 -12.31 -17.92 -6.13
N ASP A 146 -12.18 -16.91 -5.32
CA ASP A 146 -13.26 -16.05 -4.87
C ASP A 146 -13.74 -15.11 -5.98
N VAL A 147 -14.81 -15.45 -6.67
CA VAL A 147 -15.27 -14.70 -7.84
C VAL A 147 -16.36 -13.66 -7.55
N THR A 148 -17.09 -13.76 -6.44
CA THR A 148 -18.25 -12.92 -6.16
C THR A 148 -18.09 -11.97 -4.98
N LYS A 149 -17.28 -12.32 -4.04
CA LYS A 149 -16.92 -11.55 -2.85
C LYS A 149 -15.46 -11.74 -2.57
N ASN A 150 -14.71 -11.62 -3.62
CA ASN A 150 -13.31 -11.86 -3.51
C ASN A 150 -12.66 -10.83 -2.63
N TYR A 151 -12.03 -11.30 -1.61
CA TYR A 151 -11.52 -10.51 -0.53
C TYR A 151 -10.00 -10.55 -0.45
N SER A 152 -9.33 -11.37 -1.27
CA SER A 152 -7.87 -11.43 -1.16
C SER A 152 -7.25 -10.04 -1.26
N THR A 153 -6.41 -9.74 -0.28
CA THR A 153 -5.64 -8.50 -0.22
C THR A 153 -4.16 -8.82 -0.26
N VAL A 154 -3.46 -8.25 -1.25
CA VAL A 154 -2.01 -8.36 -1.36
C VAL A 154 -1.38 -6.97 -1.30
N GLY A 155 -0.39 -6.82 -0.43
CA GLY A 155 0.32 -5.55 -0.28
C GLY A 155 0.98 -5.38 1.07
N ILE A 156 1.46 -4.16 1.33
CA ILE A 156 2.11 -3.79 2.59
C ILE A 156 1.52 -2.50 3.15
N GLU A 157 1.41 -2.40 4.46
CA GLU A 157 0.84 -1.25 5.15
C GLU A 157 1.81 -0.63 6.15
N SER A 158 1.85 0.70 6.23
CA SER A 158 2.71 1.43 7.14
C SER A 158 2.34 1.23 8.62
N PRO A 159 3.29 1.43 9.54
CA PRO A 159 3.02 1.38 10.99
C PRO A 159 1.98 2.40 11.45
N THR A 160 1.79 3.49 10.71
CA THR A 160 0.82 4.52 11.04
C THR A 160 -0.57 4.29 10.46
N LYS A 161 -0.72 3.30 9.58
CA LYS A 161 -1.97 2.99 8.83
C LYS A 161 -2.47 4.14 7.94
N ASN A 162 -1.63 5.12 7.65
CA ASN A 162 -2.00 6.27 6.82
C ASN A 162 -1.71 6.04 5.34
N TYR A 163 -0.85 5.06 5.04
CA TYR A 163 -0.43 4.72 3.67
C TYR A 163 0.01 3.26 3.60
N GLY A 164 0.05 2.76 2.39
CA GLY A 164 0.51 1.42 2.06
C GLY A 164 0.59 1.24 0.55
N ILE A 165 1.09 0.11 0.12
CA ILE A 165 1.14 -0.30 -1.28
C ILE A 165 0.20 -1.48 -1.42
N GLN A 166 -0.92 -1.28 -2.12
CA GLN A 166 -1.86 -2.33 -2.48
C GLN A 166 -1.49 -2.86 -3.86
N TYR A 167 -1.23 -4.15 -3.96
CA TYR A 167 -1.02 -4.85 -5.23
C TYR A 167 -2.35 -5.27 -5.84
N VAL A 168 -3.17 -5.96 -5.07
CA VAL A 168 -4.54 -6.37 -5.42
C VAL A 168 -5.45 -6.31 -4.20
N PHE A 169 -6.70 -6.04 -4.42
CA PHE A 169 -7.80 -6.20 -3.47
C PHE A 169 -9.08 -6.51 -4.23
N ASN A 170 -9.80 -7.56 -3.81
CA ASN A 170 -11.08 -7.96 -4.39
C ASN A 170 -10.99 -8.13 -5.92
N ASN A 171 -9.96 -8.84 -6.39
CA ASN A 171 -9.60 -9.02 -7.82
C ASN A 171 -9.35 -7.73 -8.61
N VAL A 172 -9.25 -6.59 -7.93
CA VAL A 172 -8.92 -5.32 -8.58
C VAL A 172 -7.42 -5.04 -8.39
N TYR A 173 -6.67 -5.22 -9.45
CA TYR A 173 -5.23 -4.98 -9.46
C TYR A 173 -4.89 -3.50 -9.59
N SER A 174 -3.84 -3.07 -8.91
CA SER A 174 -3.29 -1.74 -9.10
C SER A 174 -2.80 -1.55 -10.55
N PRO A 175 -2.89 -0.35 -11.13
CA PRO A 175 -2.43 -0.10 -12.49
C PRO A 175 -0.97 -0.53 -12.70
N GLY A 176 -0.74 -1.40 -13.67
CA GLY A 176 0.58 -1.94 -13.99
C GLY A 176 0.97 -3.20 -13.21
N ALA A 177 0.18 -3.62 -12.22
CA ALA A 177 0.39 -4.90 -11.56
C ALA A 177 -0.01 -6.06 -12.50
N ALA A 178 0.83 -7.09 -12.55
CA ALA A 178 0.48 -8.32 -13.24
C ALA A 178 -0.38 -9.20 -12.31
N PRO A 179 -1.37 -9.95 -12.81
CA PRO A 179 -2.17 -10.86 -11.98
C PRO A 179 -1.30 -11.82 -11.17
N LEU A 180 -1.75 -12.22 -9.98
CA LEU A 180 -1.11 -13.29 -9.23
C LEU A 180 -1.07 -14.56 -10.07
N ALA A 181 0.01 -15.29 -9.93
CA ALA A 181 0.22 -16.55 -10.66
C ALA A 181 1.30 -17.36 -9.94
N ASN A 182 1.31 -18.66 -10.16
CA ASN A 182 2.37 -19.55 -9.71
C ASN A 182 3.74 -19.06 -10.19
N GLU A 183 4.76 -19.28 -9.40
CA GLU A 183 6.16 -18.88 -9.65
C GLU A 183 6.35 -17.35 -9.76
N ARG A 184 5.41 -16.55 -9.24
CA ARG A 184 5.52 -15.10 -9.20
C ARG A 184 6.24 -14.63 -7.95
N VAL A 185 7.01 -13.56 -8.11
CA VAL A 185 7.65 -12.82 -7.01
C VAL A 185 7.23 -11.37 -7.07
N ILE A 186 6.86 -10.82 -5.92
CA ILE A 186 6.61 -9.39 -5.73
C ILE A 186 7.64 -8.88 -4.73
N ARG A 187 8.50 -7.95 -5.16
CA ARG A 187 9.54 -7.37 -4.30
C ARG A 187 9.17 -5.96 -3.90
N PHE A 188 9.23 -5.69 -2.61
CA PHE A 188 9.12 -4.36 -2.02
C PHE A 188 10.51 -3.90 -1.55
N THR A 189 10.94 -2.78 -2.08
CA THR A 189 12.25 -2.18 -1.78
C THR A 189 12.16 -0.67 -1.84
N THR A 190 13.05 0.02 -1.15
CA THR A 190 13.22 1.47 -1.25
C THR A 190 14.17 1.87 -2.37
N GLU A 191 14.80 0.90 -3.03
CA GLU A 191 15.65 1.14 -4.19
C GLU A 191 14.82 1.44 -5.45
N ALA A 192 15.34 2.30 -6.31
CA ALA A 192 14.72 2.55 -7.60
C ALA A 192 14.82 1.28 -8.48
N PRO A 193 13.77 0.97 -9.29
CA PRO A 193 13.86 -0.13 -10.27
C PRO A 193 15.03 0.07 -11.25
N ASP A 194 15.71 -1.00 -11.64
CA ASP A 194 16.90 -0.98 -12.52
C ASP A 194 16.69 -0.25 -13.85
N ASN A 195 15.46 -0.16 -14.32
CA ASN A 195 15.09 0.54 -15.55
C ASN A 195 14.31 1.85 -15.30
N TYR A 196 14.37 2.36 -14.07
CA TYR A 196 13.72 3.62 -13.74
C TYR A 196 14.53 4.77 -14.37
N VAL A 197 14.16 5.14 -15.58
CA VAL A 197 14.59 6.41 -16.16
C VAL A 197 13.75 7.49 -15.51
N ALA A 198 14.29 8.15 -14.50
CA ALA A 198 13.72 9.40 -14.01
C ALA A 198 13.71 10.40 -15.19
N SER A 199 12.63 10.43 -15.92
CA SER A 199 12.42 11.35 -17.05
C SER A 199 12.22 12.81 -16.60
N LEU A 200 12.76 13.17 -15.45
CA LEU A 200 12.72 14.50 -14.90
C LEU A 200 14.14 14.91 -14.50
N THR A 201 14.83 15.61 -15.40
CA THR A 201 15.87 16.56 -15.01
C THR A 201 15.20 17.65 -14.15
N LEU A 202 14.86 17.32 -12.92
CA LEU A 202 14.50 18.28 -11.89
C LEU A 202 15.75 18.52 -11.04
N ASP A 203 16.08 19.80 -10.90
CA ASP A 203 17.17 20.28 -10.07
C ASP A 203 17.36 19.45 -8.78
N ASN A 204 18.60 19.03 -8.54
CA ASN A 204 19.08 18.18 -7.43
C ASN A 204 18.84 18.75 -6.01
N LYS A 205 17.61 19.17 -5.68
CA LYS A 205 17.24 19.69 -4.35
C LYS A 205 15.91 19.16 -3.80
N LEU A 206 15.37 18.08 -4.37
CA LEU A 206 14.14 17.50 -3.81
C LEU A 206 14.54 16.43 -2.81
N THR A 207 14.37 16.72 -1.54
CA THR A 207 14.37 15.71 -0.49
C THR A 207 13.20 14.74 -0.77
N PRO A 208 13.33 13.42 -0.50
CA PRO A 208 12.28 12.41 -0.75
C PRO A 208 10.91 12.71 -0.12
N ASN A 209 10.82 13.75 0.70
CA ASN A 209 9.63 14.10 1.50
C ASN A 209 8.82 15.29 0.97
N ASP A 210 9.16 15.89 -0.17
CA ASP A 210 8.45 17.06 -0.65
C ASP A 210 7.53 16.74 -1.82
N PHE A 211 6.24 17.10 -1.68
CA PHE A 211 5.30 17.10 -2.79
C PHE A 211 5.58 18.29 -3.73
N ILE A 212 5.33 18.09 -5.03
CA ILE A 212 5.49 19.11 -6.04
C ILE A 212 4.11 19.55 -6.54
N LEU A 213 3.88 20.82 -6.53
CA LEU A 213 2.80 21.46 -7.25
C LEU A 213 3.45 22.41 -8.27
N SER A 214 3.31 22.11 -9.58
CA SER A 214 3.83 22.95 -10.64
C SER A 214 3.14 24.32 -10.65
N PRO A 215 3.78 25.37 -11.18
CA PRO A 215 3.08 26.59 -11.54
C PRO A 215 1.89 26.29 -12.45
N ALA A 216 0.78 27.00 -12.24
CA ALA A 216 -0.38 26.90 -13.13
C ALA A 216 0.00 27.30 -14.57
N TYR A 217 -0.46 26.52 -15.55
CA TYR A 217 -0.21 26.85 -16.95
C TYR A 217 -1.43 26.54 -17.83
N PRO A 218 -1.75 27.44 -18.78
CA PRO A 218 -1.22 28.81 -18.88
C PRO A 218 -1.63 29.64 -17.65
N ASN A 219 -0.89 30.69 -17.35
CA ASN A 219 -1.25 31.68 -16.33
C ASN A 219 -0.68 33.04 -16.75
N PRO A 220 -1.48 34.01 -17.23
CA PRO A 220 -2.97 34.02 -17.24
C PRO A 220 -3.60 32.92 -18.11
N PHE A 221 -4.81 32.48 -17.76
CA PHE A 221 -5.50 31.39 -18.43
C PHE A 221 -6.90 31.77 -18.95
N ASN A 222 -7.34 31.06 -19.99
CA ASN A 222 -8.68 31.15 -20.59
C ASN A 222 -8.99 29.88 -21.41
N PRO A 223 -10.00 29.08 -21.14
CA PRO A 223 -10.75 29.05 -19.88
C PRO A 223 -10.13 28.10 -18.84
N VAL A 224 -9.02 27.39 -19.14
CA VAL A 224 -8.49 26.28 -18.33
C VAL A 224 -7.06 26.56 -17.87
N ALA A 225 -6.83 26.40 -16.58
CA ALA A 225 -5.49 26.30 -16.00
C ALA A 225 -5.21 24.86 -15.59
N HIS A 226 -4.00 24.37 -15.89
CA HIS A 226 -3.53 23.05 -15.49
C HIS A 226 -2.48 23.16 -14.40
N PHE A 227 -2.43 22.13 -13.56
CA PHE A 227 -1.45 21.94 -12.50
C PHE A 227 -0.92 20.52 -12.59
N ASP A 228 0.38 20.36 -12.66
CA ASP A 228 1.01 19.07 -12.50
C ASP A 228 1.37 18.90 -11.02
N LEU A 229 0.96 17.78 -10.45
CA LEU A 229 1.11 17.46 -9.05
C LEU A 229 1.87 16.14 -8.92
N ILE A 230 2.94 16.14 -8.12
CA ILE A 230 3.65 14.92 -7.75
C ILE A 230 3.43 14.68 -6.27
N ILE A 231 2.86 13.51 -5.95
CA ILE A 231 2.60 13.02 -4.61
C ILE A 231 3.65 11.94 -4.31
N PRO A 232 4.60 12.18 -3.40
CA PRO A 232 5.64 11.20 -3.07
C PRO A 232 5.12 10.06 -2.20
N TYR A 233 4.15 10.35 -1.33
CA TYR A 233 3.52 9.38 -0.41
C TYR A 233 2.01 9.55 -0.43
N GLY A 234 1.28 8.46 -0.13
CA GLY A 234 -0.18 8.53 0.02
C GLY A 234 -0.55 9.46 1.17
N GLU A 235 -1.30 10.53 0.88
CA GLU A 235 -1.65 11.54 1.87
C GLU A 235 -2.99 12.20 1.50
N PHE A 236 -3.63 12.79 2.51
CA PHE A 236 -4.83 13.59 2.29
C PHE A 236 -4.47 14.91 1.62
N VAL A 237 -5.05 15.12 0.43
CA VAL A 237 -4.84 16.32 -0.38
C VAL A 237 -6.11 17.12 -0.45
N LYS A 238 -6.05 18.39 -0.09
CA LYS A 238 -7.12 19.36 -0.31
C LYS A 238 -6.60 20.50 -1.18
N MET A 239 -7.17 20.66 -2.37
CA MET A 239 -6.89 21.77 -3.30
C MET A 239 -8.13 22.63 -3.44
N THR A 240 -8.06 23.87 -3.00
CA THR A 240 -9.18 24.80 -2.99
C THR A 240 -8.79 26.11 -3.67
N VAL A 241 -9.66 26.63 -4.52
CA VAL A 241 -9.51 27.94 -5.14
C VAL A 241 -10.30 28.98 -4.34
N PHE A 242 -9.66 30.09 -4.06
CA PHE A 242 -10.24 31.25 -3.34
C PHE A 242 -10.20 32.49 -4.22
N ASP A 243 -11.13 33.40 -3.99
CA ASP A 243 -11.10 34.74 -4.55
C ASP A 243 -10.18 35.67 -3.71
N ILE A 244 -10.04 36.91 -4.15
CA ILE A 244 -9.19 37.93 -3.48
C ILE A 244 -9.70 38.33 -2.10
N LEU A 245 -10.95 38.00 -1.77
CA LEU A 245 -11.57 38.27 -0.46
C LEU A 245 -11.46 37.06 0.47
N GLY A 246 -10.77 35.99 0.03
CA GLY A 246 -10.62 34.76 0.79
C GLY A 246 -11.88 33.86 0.83
N ARG A 247 -12.86 34.10 -0.04
CA ARG A 247 -14.04 33.24 -0.15
C ARG A 247 -13.71 32.04 -1.02
N GLU A 248 -14.13 30.86 -0.57
CA GLU A 248 -13.99 29.64 -1.34
C GLU A 248 -14.80 29.72 -2.65
N VAL A 249 -14.16 29.46 -3.76
CA VAL A 249 -14.75 29.44 -5.09
C VAL A 249 -15.08 28.01 -5.51
N THR A 250 -14.10 27.13 -5.42
CA THR A 250 -14.28 25.71 -5.78
C THR A 250 -13.23 24.82 -5.12
N ILE A 251 -13.60 23.57 -4.92
CA ILE A 251 -12.67 22.52 -4.45
C ILE A 251 -12.29 21.65 -5.64
N LEU A 252 -11.01 21.64 -6.02
CA LEU A 252 -10.51 20.83 -7.13
C LEU A 252 -10.18 19.39 -6.71
N LYS A 253 -9.77 19.20 -5.46
CA LYS A 253 -9.47 17.90 -4.87
C LYS A 253 -9.73 17.94 -3.37
N ASN A 254 -10.32 16.87 -2.85
CA ASN A 254 -10.52 16.70 -1.40
C ASN A 254 -10.60 15.20 -1.10
N GLY A 255 -9.48 14.62 -0.64
CA GLY A 255 -9.42 13.20 -0.33
C GLY A 255 -8.01 12.64 -0.38
N MET A 256 -7.89 11.36 -0.06
CA MET A 256 -6.63 10.62 -0.15
C MET A 256 -6.17 10.56 -1.61
N MET A 257 -4.87 10.74 -1.80
CA MET A 257 -4.21 10.53 -3.09
C MET A 257 -3.04 9.57 -2.90
N ALA A 258 -2.97 8.55 -3.75
CA ALA A 258 -1.85 7.63 -3.78
C ALA A 258 -0.57 8.32 -4.28
N PRO A 259 0.62 7.76 -4.03
CA PRO A 259 1.84 8.22 -4.68
C PRO A 259 1.67 8.23 -6.20
N GLY A 260 2.19 9.27 -6.87
CA GLY A 260 2.08 9.35 -8.31
C GLY A 260 2.09 10.77 -8.86
N GLN A 261 1.96 10.84 -10.18
CA GLN A 261 1.85 12.10 -10.92
C GLN A 261 0.40 12.31 -11.35
N TYR A 262 -0.10 13.52 -11.11
CA TYR A 262 -1.49 13.87 -11.41
C TYR A 262 -1.55 15.18 -12.19
N LYS A 263 -2.51 15.23 -13.10
CA LYS A 263 -2.85 16.46 -13.82
C LYS A 263 -4.21 16.94 -13.36
N ILE A 264 -4.25 18.07 -12.69
CA ILE A 264 -5.48 18.71 -12.21
C ILE A 264 -5.78 19.92 -13.11
N ALA A 265 -7.04 20.20 -13.34
CA ALA A 265 -7.46 21.35 -14.15
C ALA A 265 -8.53 22.16 -13.42
N TRP A 266 -8.47 23.48 -13.57
CA TRP A 266 -9.54 24.40 -13.20
C TRP A 266 -10.06 25.13 -14.42
N HIS A 267 -11.37 25.03 -14.65
CA HIS A 267 -12.06 25.58 -15.82
C HIS A 267 -12.66 26.98 -15.57
N GLY A 268 -12.22 27.70 -14.54
CA GLY A 268 -12.76 29.02 -14.20
C GLY A 268 -14.24 28.98 -13.79
N ILE A 269 -14.65 27.89 -13.13
CA ILE A 269 -16.03 27.70 -12.62
C ILE A 269 -16.03 27.55 -11.10
N ASP A 270 -17.15 27.92 -10.47
CA ASP A 270 -17.38 27.74 -9.03
C ASP A 270 -17.93 26.33 -8.72
N ASN A 271 -18.20 26.04 -7.44
CA ASN A 271 -18.79 24.79 -6.97
C ASN A 271 -20.18 24.49 -7.56
N PHE A 272 -20.85 25.50 -8.16
CA PHE A 272 -22.17 25.36 -8.78
C PHE A 272 -22.08 25.22 -10.32
N GLY A 273 -20.85 25.16 -10.87
CA GLY A 273 -20.63 25.09 -12.32
C GLY A 273 -20.77 26.41 -13.05
N LYS A 274 -20.92 27.54 -12.33
CA LYS A 274 -21.05 28.88 -12.92
C LYS A 274 -19.65 29.47 -13.15
N SER A 275 -19.45 30.04 -14.36
CA SER A 275 -18.21 30.73 -14.69
C SER A 275 -17.97 31.93 -13.79
N VAL A 276 -16.76 32.01 -13.25
CA VAL A 276 -16.34 33.13 -12.41
C VAL A 276 -15.95 34.36 -13.23
N SER A 277 -15.78 35.52 -12.61
CA SER A 277 -15.36 36.75 -13.29
C SER A 277 -13.86 36.72 -13.60
N SER A 278 -13.43 37.45 -14.65
CA SER A 278 -12.01 37.71 -14.87
C SER A 278 -11.40 38.38 -13.63
N GLY A 279 -10.21 37.91 -13.24
CA GLY A 279 -9.56 38.42 -12.04
C GLY A 279 -8.48 37.50 -11.48
N SER A 280 -7.99 37.88 -10.31
CA SER A 280 -7.00 37.09 -9.57
C SER A 280 -7.67 36.15 -8.57
N TYR A 281 -7.16 34.92 -8.50
CA TYR A 281 -7.59 33.86 -7.60
C TYR A 281 -6.37 33.27 -6.94
N PHE A 282 -6.57 32.50 -5.85
CA PHE A 282 -5.51 31.80 -5.14
C PHE A 282 -5.88 30.31 -5.02
N LEU A 283 -5.02 29.46 -5.57
CA LEU A 283 -5.06 28.04 -5.28
C LEU A 283 -4.31 27.79 -3.97
N ILE A 284 -4.96 27.17 -3.00
CA ILE A 284 -4.34 26.68 -1.77
C ILE A 284 -4.40 25.17 -1.80
N MET A 285 -3.23 24.54 -1.77
CA MET A 285 -3.09 23.10 -1.64
C MET A 285 -2.55 22.77 -0.25
N LYS A 286 -3.25 21.87 0.45
CA LYS A 286 -2.79 21.22 1.66
C LYS A 286 -2.45 19.77 1.36
N TYR A 287 -1.31 19.33 1.89
CA TYR A 287 -0.81 17.97 1.83
C TYR A 287 -0.26 17.63 3.22
N GLY A 288 -1.02 16.85 4.00
CA GLY A 288 -0.78 16.72 5.43
C GLY A 288 -0.68 18.09 6.11
N GLU A 289 0.41 18.31 6.83
CA GLU A 289 0.70 19.60 7.51
C GLU A 289 1.28 20.67 6.59
N LYS A 290 1.65 20.30 5.36
CA LYS A 290 2.28 21.23 4.41
C LYS A 290 1.24 21.98 3.60
N THR A 291 1.55 23.25 3.26
CA THR A 291 0.67 24.09 2.46
C THR A 291 1.46 24.78 1.35
N LYS A 292 0.91 24.78 0.13
CA LYS A 292 1.40 25.59 -1.00
C LYS A 292 0.30 26.50 -1.50
N VAL A 293 0.68 27.71 -1.91
CA VAL A 293 -0.23 28.74 -2.43
C VAL A 293 0.26 29.20 -3.79
N GLN A 294 -0.64 29.32 -4.76
CA GLN A 294 -0.35 29.85 -6.08
C GLN A 294 -1.37 30.91 -6.48
N LYS A 295 -0.90 31.99 -7.09
CA LYS A 295 -1.75 33.01 -7.71
C LYS A 295 -2.14 32.57 -9.12
N LEU A 296 -3.42 32.68 -9.43
CA LEU A 296 -4.03 32.41 -10.73
C LEU A 296 -4.62 33.70 -11.29
N VAL A 297 -4.48 33.90 -12.59
CA VAL A 297 -5.09 35.04 -13.28
C VAL A 297 -6.01 34.51 -14.38
N PHE A 298 -7.30 34.68 -14.18
CA PHE A 298 -8.32 34.27 -15.16
C PHE A 298 -8.70 35.43 -16.05
N LEU A 299 -8.66 35.20 -17.36
CA LEU A 299 -9.08 36.16 -18.38
C LEU A 299 -10.25 35.56 -19.18
N LYS A 300 -11.30 36.33 -19.39
CA LYS A 300 -12.40 35.97 -20.30
C LYS A 300 -12.14 36.54 -21.66
#